data_c0fc7ab235cf1d1fc412ad2fbc728ef3
#
_entry.id   c0fc7ab235cf1d1fc412ad2fbc728ef3
#
_cell.length_a   1.000
_cell.length_b   1.000
_cell.length_c   1.000
_cell.angle_alpha   90.00
_cell.angle_beta   90.00
_cell.angle_gamma   90.00
#
_symmetry.space_group_name_H-M   'P 1'
#
loop_
_entity.id
_entity.type
_entity.pdbx_description
1 polymer ?
#
loop_
_entity_poly.entity_id
_entity_poly.type
_entity_poly.pdbx_seq_one_letter_code
_entity_poly.pdbx_strand_id
1 'polypeptide(L)'
;MRAITVLREEGIKSFWFKSLGEMGYRRYLLLERLLDDPIPHTEPRVPITIDLLKKTEAEEYSMFRAGVQQSEIIARIDSGHRCFVARHRGKIISVTWATANMTVRSYYLNREIRLGQDEVYTYASFTEPDFRGLSVSPALKAEMIRYFRSAGYRRMICWVLPENSSSLKALHKAGFHTLGMMGYVRVGPWRKDFYRVINP
;
A
#
# COMPACT_ATOMS: atom_id res chain seq x y z
N MET A 1 0.83 20.88 12.89
CA MET A 1 2.02 20.12 12.44
C MET A 1 1.77 19.18 11.25
N ARG A 2 0.65 18.44 11.15
CA ARG A 2 0.37 17.51 10.00
C ARG A 2 0.30 18.19 8.61
N ALA A 3 -0.26 19.39 8.51
CA ALA A 3 -0.45 20.10 7.24
C ALA A 3 0.87 20.49 6.54
N ILE A 4 1.83 20.98 7.31
CA ILE A 4 3.14 21.44 6.81
C ILE A 4 3.99 20.25 6.33
N THR A 5 3.92 19.12 7.04
CA THR A 5 4.62 17.88 6.66
C THR A 5 4.10 17.34 5.32
N VAL A 6 2.78 17.32 5.14
CA VAL A 6 2.15 16.90 3.87
C VAL A 6 2.54 17.80 2.71
N LEU A 7 2.57 19.12 2.93
CA LEU A 7 2.94 20.08 1.90
C LEU A 7 4.41 19.89 1.45
N ARG A 8 5.30 19.59 2.40
CA ARG A 8 6.73 19.43 2.15
C ARG A 8 7.09 18.06 1.55
N GLU A 9 6.38 17.00 1.93
CA GLU A 9 6.69 15.63 1.48
C GLU A 9 5.91 15.18 0.24
N GLU A 10 4.69 15.66 0.06
CA GLU A 10 3.78 15.18 -0.99
C GLU A 10 3.35 16.27 -2.00
N GLY A 11 3.68 17.54 -1.73
CA GLY A 11 3.42 18.68 -2.60
C GLY A 11 2.00 19.26 -2.50
N ILE A 12 1.83 20.44 -3.12
CA ILE A 12 0.62 21.28 -2.99
C ILE A 12 -0.66 20.58 -3.50
N LYS A 13 -0.54 19.74 -4.54
CA LYS A 13 -1.69 18.99 -5.09
C LYS A 13 -2.21 17.95 -4.10
N SER A 14 -1.33 17.24 -3.41
CA SER A 14 -1.72 16.27 -2.38
C SER A 14 -2.41 16.95 -1.19
N PHE A 15 -1.90 18.10 -0.79
CA PHE A 15 -2.52 18.91 0.26
C PHE A 15 -3.95 19.35 -0.11
N TRP A 16 -4.17 19.85 -1.34
CA TRP A 16 -5.48 20.26 -1.83
C TRP A 16 -6.50 19.11 -1.80
N PHE A 17 -6.13 17.94 -2.34
CA PHE A 17 -7.05 16.80 -2.38
C PHE A 17 -7.29 16.16 -1.02
N LYS A 18 -6.34 16.24 -0.08
CA LYS A 18 -6.57 15.86 1.31
C LYS A 18 -7.56 16.80 1.99
N SER A 19 -7.46 18.09 1.75
CA SER A 19 -8.43 19.10 2.24
C SER A 19 -9.82 18.90 1.63
N LEU A 20 -9.91 18.63 0.33
CA LEU A 20 -11.16 18.23 -0.32
C LEU A 20 -11.73 16.93 0.26
N GLY A 21 -10.86 16.01 0.69
CA GLY A 21 -11.26 14.78 1.39
C GLY A 21 -11.98 15.05 2.71
N GLU A 22 -11.58 16.08 3.45
CA GLU A 22 -12.26 16.53 4.66
C GLU A 22 -13.59 17.22 4.34
N MET A 23 -13.68 17.91 3.20
CA MET A 23 -14.90 18.50 2.66
C MET A 23 -15.86 17.50 2.01
N GLY A 24 -15.52 16.21 2.01
CA GLY A 24 -16.40 15.14 1.54
C GLY A 24 -16.13 14.63 0.12
N TYR A 25 -15.06 15.01 -0.54
CA TYR A 25 -14.65 14.42 -1.81
C TYR A 25 -13.42 13.54 -1.65
N ARG A 26 -13.56 12.23 -1.93
CA ARG A 26 -12.43 11.30 -1.90
C ARG A 26 -12.39 10.46 -3.15
N ARG A 27 -11.18 10.21 -3.66
CA ARG A 27 -10.94 9.38 -4.84
C ARG A 27 -9.67 8.55 -4.68
N TYR A 28 -9.67 7.38 -5.32
CA TYR A 28 -8.54 6.46 -5.38
C TYR A 28 -8.44 5.84 -6.74
N LEU A 29 -7.22 5.60 -7.19
CA LEU A 29 -6.94 4.68 -8.27
C LEU A 29 -6.96 3.26 -7.70
N LEU A 30 -7.71 2.38 -8.34
CA LEU A 30 -7.66 0.94 -8.15
C LEU A 30 -6.61 0.40 -9.10
N LEU A 31 -5.60 -0.26 -8.55
CA LEU A 31 -4.57 -0.95 -9.32
C LEU A 31 -4.66 -2.44 -9.04
N GLU A 32 -4.35 -3.23 -10.07
CA GLU A 32 -4.22 -4.66 -9.97
C GLU A 32 -2.89 -5.16 -10.51
N ARG A 33 -2.55 -6.38 -10.09
CA ARG A 33 -1.49 -7.19 -10.60
C ARG A 33 -1.97 -8.63 -10.70
N LEU A 34 -1.93 -9.22 -11.90
CA LEU A 34 -2.10 -10.67 -12.06
C LEU A 34 -0.83 -11.36 -11.60
N LEU A 35 -0.95 -12.32 -10.69
CA LEU A 35 0.21 -12.95 -10.09
C LEU A 35 0.90 -13.96 -11.01
N ASP A 36 0.20 -14.44 -12.05
CA ASP A 36 0.76 -15.33 -13.07
C ASP A 36 1.63 -14.60 -14.10
N ASP A 37 1.48 -13.29 -14.24
CA ASP A 37 2.31 -12.51 -15.16
C ASP A 37 3.80 -12.55 -14.77
N PRO A 38 4.73 -12.38 -15.72
CA PRO A 38 6.16 -12.28 -15.44
C PRO A 38 6.49 -11.19 -14.43
N ILE A 39 7.24 -11.52 -13.39
CA ILE A 39 7.67 -10.53 -12.40
C ILE A 39 8.79 -9.68 -13.00
N PRO A 40 8.62 -8.35 -13.12
CA PRO A 40 9.67 -7.50 -13.64
C PRO A 40 10.97 -7.66 -12.85
N HIS A 41 12.07 -7.86 -13.56
CA HIS A 41 13.37 -7.91 -12.91
C HIS A 41 13.66 -6.57 -12.25
N THR A 42 13.93 -6.60 -10.95
CA THR A 42 14.19 -5.39 -10.17
C THR A 42 15.30 -5.67 -9.18
N GLU A 43 16.46 -5.10 -9.45
CA GLU A 43 17.61 -5.13 -8.54
C GLU A 43 17.59 -3.87 -7.68
N PRO A 44 17.60 -4.02 -6.34
CA PRO A 44 17.79 -2.90 -5.44
C PRO A 44 19.25 -2.39 -5.58
N ARG A 45 19.41 -1.08 -5.58
CA ARG A 45 20.74 -0.44 -5.72
C ARG A 45 21.56 -0.46 -4.42
N VAL A 46 21.03 -1.08 -3.37
CA VAL A 46 21.69 -1.29 -2.09
C VAL A 46 21.46 -2.74 -1.65
N PRO A 47 22.41 -3.37 -0.95
CA PRO A 47 22.19 -4.71 -0.42
C PRO A 47 21.02 -4.71 0.58
N ILE A 48 20.04 -5.58 0.35
CA ILE A 48 18.90 -5.75 1.24
C ILE A 48 18.62 -7.23 1.48
N THR A 49 18.03 -7.54 2.64
CA THR A 49 17.33 -8.79 2.91
C THR A 49 15.84 -8.52 2.97
N ILE A 50 15.01 -9.47 2.56
CA ILE A 50 13.54 -9.35 2.58
C ILE A 50 12.98 -10.54 3.32
N ASP A 51 12.18 -10.26 4.36
CA ASP A 51 11.57 -11.25 5.24
C ASP A 51 10.13 -10.87 5.61
N LEU A 52 9.42 -11.80 6.24
CA LEU A 52 8.16 -11.51 6.91
C LEU A 52 8.43 -11.00 8.33
N LEU A 53 7.77 -9.92 8.70
CA LEU A 53 7.82 -9.37 10.06
C LEU A 53 7.24 -10.38 11.05
N LYS A 54 7.99 -10.68 12.11
CA LYS A 54 7.57 -11.52 13.23
C LYS A 54 6.91 -10.68 14.32
N LYS A 55 6.05 -11.27 15.14
CA LYS A 55 5.45 -10.59 16.29
C LYS A 55 6.49 -10.02 17.25
N THR A 56 7.60 -10.75 17.45
CA THR A 56 8.72 -10.33 18.29
C THR A 56 9.44 -9.07 17.80
N GLU A 57 9.22 -8.69 16.54
CA GLU A 57 9.82 -7.51 15.90
C GLU A 57 8.84 -6.31 15.85
N ALA A 58 7.69 -6.40 16.53
CA ALA A 58 6.68 -5.34 16.54
C ALA A 58 7.20 -4.03 17.13
N GLU A 59 8.12 -4.09 18.08
CA GLU A 59 8.79 -2.91 18.65
C GLU A 59 9.65 -2.21 17.61
N GLU A 60 10.50 -2.94 16.90
CA GLU A 60 11.34 -2.38 15.82
C GLU A 60 10.48 -1.72 14.74
N TYR A 61 9.37 -2.39 14.36
CA TYR A 61 8.43 -1.79 13.41
C TYR A 61 7.82 -0.49 13.93
N SER A 62 7.41 -0.43 15.21
CA SER A 62 6.81 0.78 15.78
C SER A 62 7.80 1.95 15.87
N MET A 63 9.09 1.67 16.10
CA MET A 63 10.15 2.68 16.01
C MET A 63 10.34 3.17 14.58
N PHE A 64 10.32 2.25 13.61
CA PHE A 64 10.44 2.58 12.17
C PHE A 64 9.23 3.36 11.66
N ARG A 65 8.01 3.05 12.15
CA ARG A 65 6.75 3.68 11.75
C ARG A 65 6.12 4.42 12.92
N ALA A 66 6.67 5.58 13.26
CA ALA A 66 6.14 6.41 14.34
C ALA A 66 4.61 6.59 14.23
N GLY A 67 3.92 6.36 15.33
CA GLY A 67 2.45 6.47 15.43
C GLY A 67 1.69 5.17 15.18
N VAL A 68 2.37 4.04 14.93
CA VAL A 68 1.77 2.70 14.90
C VAL A 68 2.13 1.97 16.20
N GLN A 69 1.13 1.52 16.95
CA GLN A 69 1.36 0.84 18.23
C GLN A 69 1.74 -0.64 18.02
N GLN A 70 2.57 -1.18 18.89
CA GLN A 70 2.98 -2.60 18.86
C GLN A 70 1.77 -3.53 18.91
N SER A 71 0.78 -3.23 19.75
CA SER A 71 -0.47 -4.00 19.86
C SER A 71 -1.24 -4.06 18.53
N GLU A 72 -1.25 -2.97 17.76
CA GLU A 72 -1.89 -2.95 16.44
C GLU A 72 -1.14 -3.84 15.43
N ILE A 73 0.19 -3.85 15.48
CA ILE A 73 1.02 -4.68 14.60
C ILE A 73 0.76 -6.16 14.90
N ILE A 74 0.79 -6.54 16.19
CA ILE A 74 0.53 -7.89 16.65
C ILE A 74 -0.87 -8.33 16.23
N ALA A 75 -1.89 -7.51 16.49
CA ALA A 75 -3.27 -7.79 16.11
C ALA A 75 -3.44 -8.02 14.59
N ARG A 76 -2.75 -7.26 13.74
CA ARG A 76 -2.74 -7.48 12.30
C ARG A 76 -2.14 -8.84 11.94
N ILE A 77 -0.99 -9.21 12.51
CA ILE A 77 -0.34 -10.50 12.27
C ILE A 77 -1.25 -11.65 12.73
N ASP A 78 -1.88 -11.52 13.91
CA ASP A 78 -2.82 -12.51 14.45
C ASP A 78 -4.07 -12.68 13.59
N SER A 79 -4.52 -11.59 12.96
CA SER A 79 -5.64 -11.62 12.02
C SER A 79 -5.24 -12.13 10.62
N GLY A 80 -4.06 -12.71 10.45
CA GLY A 80 -3.62 -13.31 9.19
C GLY A 80 -3.01 -12.33 8.18
N HIS A 81 -2.84 -11.05 8.54
CA HIS A 81 -2.10 -10.13 7.68
C HIS A 81 -0.61 -10.47 7.65
N ARG A 82 0.03 -10.23 6.52
CA ARG A 82 1.47 -10.43 6.33
C ARG A 82 2.15 -9.08 6.09
N CYS A 83 3.22 -8.80 6.83
CA CYS A 83 4.06 -7.65 6.61
C CYS A 83 5.39 -8.10 6.02
N PHE A 84 5.69 -7.65 4.82
CA PHE A 84 6.99 -7.84 4.20
C PHE A 84 7.88 -6.68 4.60
N VAL A 85 9.11 -6.97 5.03
CA VAL A 85 10.09 -5.98 5.45
C VAL A 85 11.36 -6.13 4.62
N ALA A 86 11.91 -5.02 4.15
CA ALA A 86 13.24 -4.97 3.57
C ALA A 86 14.18 -4.35 4.61
N ARG A 87 15.32 -5.02 4.83
CA ARG A 87 16.36 -4.59 5.78
C ARG A 87 17.65 -4.27 5.05
N HIS A 88 18.29 -3.20 5.46
CA HIS A 88 19.66 -2.87 5.07
C HIS A 88 20.53 -2.81 6.32
N ARG A 89 21.64 -3.57 6.34
CA ARG A 89 22.50 -3.68 7.53
C ARG A 89 21.72 -4.00 8.82
N GLY A 90 20.74 -4.92 8.71
CA GLY A 90 19.90 -5.37 9.81
C GLY A 90 18.75 -4.45 10.22
N LYS A 91 18.66 -3.21 9.71
CA LYS A 91 17.59 -2.23 10.05
C LYS A 91 16.49 -2.25 9.01
N ILE A 92 15.24 -2.13 9.44
CA ILE A 92 14.08 -1.98 8.53
C ILE A 92 14.20 -0.65 7.78
N ILE A 93 14.13 -0.70 6.45
CA ILE A 93 14.15 0.46 5.56
C ILE A 93 12.91 0.57 4.67
N SER A 94 12.16 -0.52 4.50
CA SER A 94 10.92 -0.52 3.74
C SER A 94 9.98 -1.61 4.23
N VAL A 95 8.68 -1.33 4.20
CA VAL A 95 7.64 -2.26 4.61
C VAL A 95 6.47 -2.21 3.65
N THR A 96 5.72 -3.32 3.56
CA THR A 96 4.42 -3.38 2.90
C THR A 96 3.57 -4.46 3.54
N TRP A 97 2.30 -4.16 3.77
CA TRP A 97 1.34 -5.11 4.30
C TRP A 97 0.50 -5.72 3.18
N ALA A 98 0.10 -6.97 3.40
CA ALA A 98 -0.86 -7.65 2.54
C ALA A 98 -1.80 -8.51 3.38
N THR A 99 -3.01 -8.71 2.87
CA THR A 99 -4.01 -9.60 3.46
C THR A 99 -4.86 -10.26 2.37
N ALA A 100 -5.25 -11.50 2.62
CA ALA A 100 -6.21 -12.25 1.82
C ALA A 100 -7.56 -12.42 2.55
N ASN A 101 -7.79 -11.66 3.62
CA ASN A 101 -9.07 -11.69 4.33
C ASN A 101 -10.20 -11.25 3.39
N MET A 102 -11.28 -12.02 3.35
CA MET A 102 -12.44 -11.81 2.47
C MET A 102 -13.05 -10.41 2.58
N THR A 103 -12.87 -9.74 3.71
CA THR A 103 -13.39 -8.39 3.95
C THR A 103 -12.29 -7.49 4.47
N VAL A 104 -12.07 -6.39 3.78
CA VAL A 104 -11.08 -5.37 4.15
C VAL A 104 -11.78 -4.05 4.39
N ARG A 105 -11.59 -3.46 5.57
CA ARG A 105 -12.12 -2.14 5.87
C ARG A 105 -11.23 -1.06 5.27
N SER A 106 -11.75 -0.35 4.29
CA SER A 106 -11.12 0.85 3.76
C SER A 106 -11.51 2.07 4.60
N TYR A 107 -10.64 2.51 5.50
CA TYR A 107 -10.85 3.72 6.29
C TYR A 107 -11.03 4.97 5.41
N TYR A 108 -10.35 5.02 4.29
CA TYR A 108 -10.41 6.15 3.37
C TYR A 108 -11.72 6.24 2.59
N LEU A 109 -12.26 5.11 2.15
CA LEU A 109 -13.56 5.04 1.48
C LEU A 109 -14.70 4.93 2.49
N ASN A 110 -14.38 4.76 3.79
CA ASN A 110 -15.33 4.53 4.87
C ASN A 110 -16.36 3.44 4.53
N ARG A 111 -15.84 2.31 4.03
CA ARG A 111 -16.65 1.12 3.70
C ARG A 111 -15.82 -0.14 3.75
N GLU A 112 -16.50 -1.27 3.85
CA GLU A 112 -15.92 -2.59 3.67
C GLU A 112 -15.87 -2.93 2.18
N ILE A 113 -14.79 -3.61 1.79
CA ILE A 113 -14.58 -4.11 0.43
C ILE A 113 -14.38 -5.61 0.54
N ARG A 114 -15.13 -6.36 -0.25
CA ARG A 114 -14.99 -7.80 -0.34
C ARG A 114 -13.93 -8.15 -1.37
N LEU A 115 -13.04 -9.06 -0.99
CA LEU A 115 -12.05 -9.67 -1.87
C LEU A 115 -12.60 -11.01 -2.40
N GLY A 116 -12.20 -11.38 -3.59
CA GLY A 116 -12.36 -12.74 -4.11
C GLY A 116 -11.51 -13.74 -3.32
N GLN A 117 -11.81 -15.04 -3.48
CA GLN A 117 -11.09 -16.11 -2.78
C GLN A 117 -9.61 -16.21 -3.17
N ASP A 118 -9.27 -15.77 -4.37
CA ASP A 118 -7.94 -15.79 -4.97
C ASP A 118 -7.28 -14.39 -5.01
N GLU A 119 -7.86 -13.42 -4.28
CA GLU A 119 -7.39 -12.04 -4.26
C GLU A 119 -6.62 -11.69 -2.98
N VAL A 120 -5.60 -10.87 -3.15
CA VAL A 120 -4.79 -10.29 -2.08
C VAL A 120 -4.86 -8.77 -2.15
N TYR A 121 -5.11 -8.13 -1.01
CA TYR A 121 -5.04 -6.68 -0.89
C TYR A 121 -3.71 -6.26 -0.27
N THR A 122 -2.96 -5.39 -0.95
CA THR A 122 -1.72 -4.80 -0.41
C THR A 122 -1.92 -3.34 -0.02
N TYR A 123 -1.33 -2.94 1.12
CA TYR A 123 -1.56 -1.64 1.72
C TYR A 123 -0.39 -1.20 2.63
N ALA A 124 -0.45 0.03 3.15
CA ALA A 124 0.48 0.61 4.12
C ALA A 124 1.97 0.43 3.74
N SER A 125 2.27 0.57 2.43
CA SER A 125 3.67 0.56 1.96
C SER A 125 4.38 1.83 2.38
N PHE A 126 5.60 1.69 2.89
CA PHE A 126 6.46 2.81 3.22
C PHE A 126 7.93 2.45 2.97
N THR A 127 8.68 3.39 2.42
CA THR A 127 10.14 3.31 2.28
C THR A 127 10.75 4.55 2.89
N GLU A 128 11.76 4.38 3.70
CA GLU A 128 12.51 5.46 4.33
C GLU A 128 13.02 6.44 3.28
N PRO A 129 12.93 7.76 3.50
CA PRO A 129 13.27 8.77 2.50
C PRO A 129 14.63 8.55 1.80
N ASP A 130 15.67 8.23 2.56
CA ASP A 130 17.04 8.04 2.06
C ASP A 130 17.17 6.81 1.16
N PHE A 131 16.24 5.87 1.21
CA PHE A 131 16.21 4.66 0.40
C PHE A 131 15.20 4.72 -0.76
N ARG A 132 14.56 5.88 -0.97
CA ARG A 132 13.66 6.08 -2.11
C ARG A 132 14.48 6.21 -3.42
N GLY A 133 13.89 5.74 -4.51
CA GLY A 133 14.59 5.74 -5.82
C GLY A 133 15.61 4.61 -6.00
N LEU A 134 15.97 3.86 -4.93
CA LEU A 134 16.94 2.78 -4.96
C LEU A 134 16.33 1.40 -5.31
N SER A 135 15.14 1.35 -5.87
CA SER A 135 14.41 0.12 -6.26
C SER A 135 14.08 -0.84 -5.09
N VAL A 136 14.19 -0.40 -3.83
CA VAL A 136 13.88 -1.21 -2.64
C VAL A 136 12.41 -1.63 -2.62
N SER A 137 11.47 -0.69 -2.78
CA SER A 137 10.03 -0.99 -2.75
C SER A 137 9.57 -1.90 -3.89
N PRO A 138 10.01 -1.74 -5.15
CA PRO A 138 9.71 -2.71 -6.20
C PRO A 138 10.28 -4.11 -5.93
N ALA A 139 11.50 -4.24 -5.40
CA ALA A 139 12.07 -5.52 -5.02
C ALA A 139 11.25 -6.20 -3.90
N LEU A 140 10.85 -5.44 -2.88
CA LEU A 140 9.99 -5.92 -1.80
C LEU A 140 8.64 -6.42 -2.34
N LYS A 141 8.05 -5.69 -3.30
CA LYS A 141 6.80 -6.11 -3.96
C LYS A 141 6.99 -7.36 -4.81
N ALA A 142 8.11 -7.50 -5.50
CA ALA A 142 8.41 -8.71 -6.27
C ALA A 142 8.44 -9.95 -5.37
N GLU A 143 9.03 -9.85 -4.18
CA GLU A 143 9.04 -10.95 -3.20
C GLU A 143 7.65 -11.26 -2.66
N MET A 144 6.86 -10.24 -2.34
CA MET A 144 5.46 -10.37 -1.95
C MET A 144 4.63 -11.08 -3.04
N ILE A 145 4.84 -10.75 -4.32
CA ILE A 145 4.17 -11.38 -5.45
C ILE A 145 4.55 -12.87 -5.52
N ARG A 146 5.84 -13.21 -5.40
CA ARG A 146 6.30 -14.61 -5.39
C ARG A 146 5.64 -15.41 -4.27
N TYR A 147 5.61 -14.85 -3.07
CA TYR A 147 5.00 -15.48 -1.89
C TYR A 147 3.53 -15.81 -2.13
N PHE A 148 2.71 -14.84 -2.56
CA PHE A 148 1.28 -15.07 -2.75
C PHE A 148 0.98 -15.93 -3.99
N ARG A 149 1.78 -15.84 -5.05
CA ARG A 149 1.72 -16.77 -6.19
C ARG A 149 1.95 -18.22 -5.74
N SER A 150 2.99 -18.47 -4.95
CA SER A 150 3.28 -19.82 -4.44
C SER A 150 2.22 -20.34 -3.46
N ALA A 151 1.47 -19.46 -2.83
CA ALA A 151 0.32 -19.77 -1.99
C ALA A 151 -1.00 -19.97 -2.77
N GLY A 152 -0.97 -19.91 -4.13
CA GLY A 152 -2.12 -20.18 -4.99
C GLY A 152 -3.03 -18.98 -5.27
N TYR A 153 -2.69 -17.79 -4.82
CA TYR A 153 -3.43 -16.57 -5.16
C TYR A 153 -3.16 -16.14 -6.61
N ARG A 154 -4.16 -15.53 -7.26
CA ARG A 154 -4.08 -15.16 -8.67
C ARG A 154 -4.01 -13.66 -8.91
N ARG A 155 -4.51 -12.86 -7.97
CA ARG A 155 -4.66 -11.43 -8.16
C ARG A 155 -4.27 -10.64 -6.93
N MET A 156 -3.53 -9.56 -7.13
CA MET A 156 -3.20 -8.61 -6.07
C MET A 156 -3.75 -7.24 -6.43
N ILE A 157 -4.44 -6.60 -5.48
CA ILE A 157 -5.05 -5.28 -5.66
C ILE A 157 -4.55 -4.28 -4.62
N CYS A 158 -4.60 -3.02 -4.96
CA CYS A 158 -4.35 -1.92 -4.01
C CYS A 158 -5.09 -0.65 -4.43
N TRP A 159 -5.26 0.24 -3.47
CA TRP A 159 -5.81 1.58 -3.70
C TRP A 159 -4.76 2.63 -3.39
N VAL A 160 -4.61 3.59 -4.30
CA VAL A 160 -3.61 4.65 -4.19
C VAL A 160 -4.26 5.99 -4.52
N LEU A 161 -3.90 7.01 -3.76
CA LEU A 161 -4.27 8.39 -4.11
C LEU A 161 -3.64 8.76 -5.45
N PRO A 162 -4.39 9.36 -6.40
CA PRO A 162 -3.84 9.79 -7.69
C PRO A 162 -2.62 10.73 -7.56
N GLU A 163 -2.55 11.45 -6.46
CA GLU A 163 -1.47 12.40 -6.17
C GLU A 163 -0.19 11.74 -5.63
N ASN A 164 -0.29 10.48 -5.18
CA ASN A 164 0.86 9.74 -4.66
C ASN A 164 1.71 9.16 -5.80
N SER A 165 2.37 10.05 -6.54
CA SER A 165 3.16 9.70 -7.71
C SER A 165 4.31 8.73 -7.40
N SER A 166 4.90 8.80 -6.20
CA SER A 166 5.97 7.91 -5.78
C SER A 166 5.47 6.46 -5.61
N SER A 167 4.31 6.28 -4.99
CA SER A 167 3.68 4.96 -4.85
C SER A 167 3.25 4.40 -6.20
N LEU A 168 2.64 5.23 -7.06
CA LEU A 168 2.22 4.83 -8.41
C LEU A 168 3.42 4.35 -9.24
N LYS A 169 4.51 5.11 -9.26
CA LYS A 169 5.75 4.70 -9.96
C LYS A 169 6.30 3.37 -9.45
N ALA A 170 6.31 3.17 -8.13
CA ALA A 170 6.79 1.92 -7.52
C ALA A 170 5.89 0.73 -7.85
N LEU A 171 4.56 0.92 -7.88
CA LEU A 171 3.59 -0.12 -8.25
C LEU A 171 3.68 -0.46 -9.73
N HIS A 172 3.70 0.53 -10.64
CA HIS A 172 3.87 0.28 -12.07
C HIS A 172 5.19 -0.45 -12.36
N LYS A 173 6.29 -0.07 -11.68
CA LYS A 173 7.58 -0.77 -11.78
C LYS A 173 7.50 -2.23 -11.29
N ALA A 174 6.59 -2.54 -10.37
CA ALA A 174 6.31 -3.89 -9.91
C ALA A 174 5.26 -4.62 -10.78
N GLY A 175 4.82 -4.01 -11.91
CA GLY A 175 3.90 -4.58 -12.88
C GLY A 175 2.42 -4.44 -12.52
N PHE A 176 2.05 -3.54 -11.61
CA PHE A 176 0.65 -3.20 -11.39
C PHE A 176 0.14 -2.27 -12.49
N HIS A 177 -1.10 -2.47 -12.91
CA HIS A 177 -1.79 -1.56 -13.84
C HIS A 177 -3.00 -0.93 -13.18
N THR A 178 -3.38 0.25 -13.69
CA THR A 178 -4.54 0.98 -13.21
C THR A 178 -5.80 0.44 -13.88
N LEU A 179 -6.74 -0.10 -13.10
CA LEU A 179 -8.04 -0.55 -13.58
C LEU A 179 -9.06 0.57 -13.69
N GLY A 180 -9.04 1.46 -12.70
CA GLY A 180 -10.06 2.49 -12.64
C GLY A 180 -9.86 3.45 -11.48
N MET A 181 -10.79 4.40 -11.39
CA MET A 181 -10.88 5.35 -10.29
C MET A 181 -12.19 5.14 -9.56
N MET A 182 -12.13 5.07 -8.23
CA MET A 182 -13.29 4.99 -7.36
C MET A 182 -13.25 6.09 -6.31
N GLY A 183 -14.41 6.45 -5.81
CA GLY A 183 -14.48 7.46 -4.77
C GLY A 183 -15.91 7.78 -4.35
N TYR A 184 -16.05 8.86 -3.61
CA TYR A 184 -17.36 9.39 -3.25
C TYR A 184 -17.33 10.92 -3.15
N VAL A 185 -18.52 11.49 -3.30
CA VAL A 185 -18.84 12.87 -2.95
C VAL A 185 -19.84 12.83 -1.81
N ARG A 186 -19.64 13.61 -0.76
CA ARG A 186 -20.55 13.75 0.38
C ARG A 186 -20.83 15.23 0.63
N VAL A 187 -22.10 15.59 0.72
CA VAL A 187 -22.56 16.92 1.07
C VAL A 187 -23.63 16.76 2.17
N GLY A 188 -23.26 17.13 3.39
CA GLY A 188 -24.11 16.88 4.56
C GLY A 188 -24.39 15.38 4.75
N PRO A 189 -25.69 14.98 4.88
CA PRO A 189 -26.06 13.57 4.99
C PRO A 189 -26.03 12.81 3.66
N TRP A 190 -26.00 13.53 2.54
CA TRP A 190 -26.04 12.92 1.23
C TRP A 190 -24.66 12.45 0.79
N ARG A 191 -24.57 11.19 0.27
CA ARG A 191 -23.35 10.58 -0.27
C ARG A 191 -23.66 9.89 -1.60
N LYS A 192 -22.80 10.14 -2.61
CA LYS A 192 -22.79 9.44 -3.89
C LYS A 192 -21.43 8.83 -4.15
N ASP A 193 -21.39 7.52 -4.26
CA ASP A 193 -20.19 6.79 -4.67
C ASP A 193 -20.12 6.78 -6.21
N PHE A 194 -18.89 6.76 -6.74
CA PHE A 194 -18.64 6.62 -8.16
C PHE A 194 -17.51 5.62 -8.42
N TYR A 195 -17.59 4.98 -9.56
CA TYR A 195 -16.54 4.16 -10.14
C TYR A 195 -16.42 4.49 -11.62
N ARG A 196 -15.19 4.76 -12.08
CA ARG A 196 -14.87 5.02 -13.48
C ARG A 196 -13.77 4.06 -13.90
N VAL A 197 -14.05 3.24 -14.90
CA VAL A 197 -13.02 2.41 -15.55
C VAL A 197 -12.06 3.34 -16.27
N ILE A 198 -10.76 3.11 -16.09
CA ILE A 198 -9.71 3.76 -16.87
C ILE A 198 -9.22 2.66 -17.80
N ASN A 199 -9.61 2.74 -19.07
CA ASN A 199 -9.11 1.81 -20.06
C ASN A 199 -7.58 1.90 -20.09
N PRO A 200 -6.88 0.74 -20.17
CA PRO A 200 -5.43 0.69 -20.31
C PRO A 200 -4.97 1.34 -21.60
#